data_71ffc38aee296e4c3710b24d1fc09f3c
#
_entry.id   71ffc38aee296e4c3710b24d1fc09f3c
#
_cell.length_a   1.000
_cell.length_b   1.000
_cell.length_c   1.000
_cell.angle_alpha   90.00
_cell.angle_beta   90.00
_cell.angle_gamma   90.00
#
_symmetry.space_group_name_H-M   'P 1'
#
loop_
_entity.id
_entity.type
_entity.pdbx_description
1 polymer ?
#
loop_
_entity_poly.entity_id
_entity_poly.type
_entity_poly.pdbx_seq_one_letter_code
_entity_poly.pdbx_strand_id
1 'polypeptide(L)'
;GSSIEAGWKVINSDAETMYFSIGGHPAFICDDRQSMAGCEVVFGTKKPALSYKLLNEDGLVENEAHEMKLDESKVTVTEDFFDKDAYIFENSGCREVSIQADGKAAVTVTFDAPVFGLWSPVGKKVPFICIEPWYGRADAADFDGNLQKRAWQNELEPGKIFEKAYTIAF
;
A
#
# COMPACT_ATOMS: atom_id res chain seq x y z
N GLY A 1 21.77 10.66 -1.15
CA GLY A 1 20.73 9.90 -1.79
C GLY A 1 19.81 10.81 -2.59
N SER A 2 19.14 10.27 -3.58
CA SER A 2 18.12 10.97 -4.37
C SER A 2 16.75 10.62 -3.82
N SER A 3 15.83 11.57 -3.81
CA SER A 3 14.44 11.31 -3.44
C SER A 3 13.47 12.04 -4.38
N ILE A 4 12.27 11.46 -4.51
CA ILE A 4 11.16 12.02 -5.26
C ILE A 4 9.99 12.15 -4.28
N GLU A 5 9.34 13.29 -4.25
CA GLU A 5 8.06 13.46 -3.56
C GLU A 5 6.93 13.44 -4.59
N ALA A 6 5.94 12.58 -4.38
CA ALA A 6 4.72 12.49 -5.16
C ALA A 6 3.56 12.99 -4.29
N GLY A 7 2.90 14.05 -4.73
CA GLY A 7 1.85 14.71 -3.96
C GLY A 7 0.54 14.84 -4.71
N TRP A 8 -0.55 14.89 -3.96
CA TRP A 8 -1.90 15.16 -4.44
C TRP A 8 -2.45 16.42 -3.80
N LYS A 9 -3.16 17.18 -4.60
CA LYS A 9 -3.98 18.29 -4.15
C LYS A 9 -5.37 18.17 -4.75
N VAL A 10 -6.36 17.92 -3.90
CA VAL A 10 -7.78 17.85 -4.26
C VAL A 10 -8.48 19.06 -3.68
N ILE A 11 -9.22 19.77 -4.51
CA ILE A 11 -9.97 20.98 -4.12
C ILE A 11 -11.45 20.70 -4.37
N ASN A 12 -12.27 20.80 -3.33
CA ASN A 12 -13.70 20.74 -3.49
C ASN A 12 -14.23 22.14 -3.88
N SER A 13 -14.51 22.33 -5.17
CA SER A 13 -15.09 23.59 -5.71
C SER A 13 -16.61 23.54 -5.82
N ASP A 14 -17.26 22.45 -5.40
CA ASP A 14 -18.70 22.31 -5.39
C ASP A 14 -19.32 22.93 -4.12
N ALA A 15 -20.64 23.04 -4.10
CA ALA A 15 -21.44 23.46 -2.94
C ALA A 15 -21.76 22.32 -1.97
N GLU A 16 -21.50 21.05 -2.37
CA GLU A 16 -21.76 19.87 -1.57
C GLU A 16 -20.47 19.18 -1.13
N THR A 17 -20.56 18.34 -0.09
CA THR A 17 -19.43 17.52 0.37
C THR A 17 -19.03 16.51 -0.68
N MET A 18 -17.73 16.47 -1.00
CA MET A 18 -17.11 15.52 -1.92
C MET A 18 -16.65 14.28 -1.16
N TYR A 19 -16.93 13.10 -1.71
CA TYR A 19 -16.40 11.82 -1.25
C TYR A 19 -15.48 11.24 -2.32
N PHE A 20 -14.25 10.85 -1.95
CA PHE A 20 -13.28 10.35 -2.91
C PHE A 20 -12.25 9.41 -2.27
N SER A 21 -11.56 8.65 -3.10
CA SER A 21 -10.38 7.87 -2.77
C SER A 21 -9.24 8.26 -3.70
N ILE A 22 -8.02 8.28 -3.19
CA ILE A 22 -6.83 8.56 -3.97
C ILE A 22 -5.65 7.77 -3.39
N GLY A 23 -4.71 7.37 -4.26
CA GLY A 23 -3.53 6.65 -3.82
C GLY A 23 -2.48 6.55 -4.93
N GLY A 24 -1.27 6.13 -4.57
CA GLY A 24 -0.19 5.82 -5.49
C GLY A 24 -0.13 4.33 -5.78
N HIS A 25 0.42 3.98 -6.95
CA HIS A 25 0.70 2.61 -7.34
C HIS A 25 2.11 2.50 -7.97
N PRO A 26 3.16 3.02 -7.28
CA PRO A 26 4.50 2.93 -7.80
C PRO A 26 5.05 1.51 -7.71
N ALA A 27 5.75 1.08 -8.76
CA ALA A 27 6.41 -0.21 -8.85
C ALA A 27 7.92 -0.04 -8.79
N PHE A 28 8.61 -0.91 -8.08
CA PHE A 28 10.04 -0.83 -7.84
C PHE A 28 10.74 -2.12 -8.20
N ILE A 29 11.84 -1.99 -8.92
CA ILE A 29 12.80 -3.07 -9.15
C ILE A 29 13.90 -3.02 -8.09
N CYS A 30 14.51 -4.15 -7.85
CA CYS A 30 15.65 -4.27 -6.95
C CYS A 30 16.78 -4.93 -7.71
N ASP A 31 17.66 -4.15 -8.33
CA ASP A 31 18.73 -4.61 -9.22
C ASP A 31 18.25 -5.21 -10.57
N ASP A 32 19.12 -5.95 -11.26
CA ASP A 32 18.88 -6.56 -12.59
C ASP A 32 18.27 -7.98 -12.52
N ARG A 33 17.69 -8.36 -11.36
CA ARG A 33 17.09 -9.69 -11.21
C ARG A 33 15.82 -9.87 -12.04
N GLN A 34 15.53 -11.12 -12.38
CA GLN A 34 14.33 -11.47 -13.16
C GLN A 34 13.11 -11.79 -12.29
N SER A 35 13.29 -11.90 -10.99
CA SER A 35 12.23 -12.16 -9.99
C SER A 35 12.58 -11.45 -8.69
N MET A 36 11.58 -11.05 -7.93
CA MET A 36 11.76 -10.45 -6.61
C MET A 36 11.96 -11.48 -5.49
N ALA A 37 11.92 -12.78 -5.80
CA ALA A 37 12.22 -13.83 -4.82
C ALA A 37 13.63 -13.67 -4.25
N GLY A 38 13.73 -13.77 -2.92
CA GLY A 38 14.96 -13.53 -2.18
C GLY A 38 15.21 -12.08 -1.79
N CYS A 39 14.42 -11.10 -2.29
CA CYS A 39 14.39 -9.76 -1.72
C CYS A 39 13.71 -9.77 -0.36
N GLU A 40 13.98 -8.78 0.44
CA GLU A 40 13.32 -8.55 1.71
C GLU A 40 12.45 -7.29 1.62
N VAL A 41 11.23 -7.38 2.13
CA VAL A 41 10.38 -6.20 2.40
C VAL A 41 10.54 -5.87 3.88
N VAL A 42 11.02 -4.67 4.16
CA VAL A 42 11.29 -4.17 5.51
C VAL A 42 10.26 -3.13 5.88
N PHE A 43 9.60 -3.31 7.01
CA PHE A 43 8.55 -2.41 7.51
C PHE A 43 9.11 -1.52 8.63
N GLY A 44 8.85 -0.23 8.57
CA GLY A 44 9.22 0.75 9.61
C GLY A 44 8.40 0.57 10.90
N THR A 45 8.49 -0.62 11.49
CA THR A 45 7.77 -0.98 12.72
C THR A 45 8.61 -1.87 13.61
N LYS A 46 8.29 -1.89 14.91
CA LYS A 46 8.88 -2.82 15.90
C LYS A 46 7.89 -3.93 16.28
N LYS A 47 6.73 -4.00 15.63
CA LYS A 47 5.75 -5.06 15.88
C LYS A 47 6.29 -6.39 15.37
N PRO A 48 6.03 -7.51 16.06
CA PRO A 48 6.44 -8.85 15.59
C PRO A 48 5.60 -9.36 14.42
N ALA A 49 4.46 -8.71 14.16
CA ALA A 49 3.56 -9.04 13.07
C ALA A 49 2.73 -7.83 12.66
N LEU A 50 2.24 -7.85 11.41
CA LEU A 50 1.27 -6.89 10.88
C LEU A 50 0.01 -7.61 10.44
N SER A 51 -1.15 -7.01 10.76
CA SER A 51 -2.42 -7.47 10.23
C SER A 51 -2.62 -6.96 8.81
N TYR A 52 -3.13 -7.82 7.93
CA TYR A 52 -3.47 -7.47 6.54
C TYR A 52 -4.78 -8.13 6.11
N LYS A 53 -5.35 -7.62 5.03
CA LYS A 53 -6.51 -8.19 4.33
C LYS A 53 -6.13 -8.58 2.91
N LEU A 54 -6.97 -9.41 2.29
CA LEU A 54 -6.85 -9.86 0.91
C LEU A 54 -8.03 -9.36 0.08
N LEU A 55 -7.93 -9.48 -1.23
CA LEU A 55 -9.03 -9.33 -2.16
C LEU A 55 -9.67 -10.69 -2.42
N ASN A 56 -10.99 -10.71 -2.56
CA ASN A 56 -11.71 -11.87 -3.05
C ASN A 56 -11.65 -11.93 -4.59
N GLU A 57 -12.28 -12.95 -5.20
CA GLU A 57 -12.31 -13.16 -6.66
C GLU A 57 -12.97 -12.00 -7.44
N ASP A 58 -13.84 -11.21 -6.79
CA ASP A 58 -14.49 -10.03 -7.37
C ASP A 58 -13.65 -8.75 -7.23
N GLY A 59 -12.45 -8.82 -6.64
CA GLY A 59 -11.58 -7.68 -6.36
C GLY A 59 -12.04 -6.81 -5.18
N LEU A 60 -12.92 -7.34 -4.33
CA LEU A 60 -13.40 -6.67 -3.12
C LEU A 60 -12.56 -7.07 -1.91
N VAL A 61 -12.38 -6.15 -0.98
CA VAL A 61 -11.59 -6.42 0.24
C VAL A 61 -12.39 -7.29 1.19
N GLU A 62 -11.83 -8.45 1.54
CA GLU A 62 -12.42 -9.39 2.50
C GLU A 62 -12.53 -8.76 3.90
N ASN A 63 -13.54 -9.21 4.66
CA ASN A 63 -13.70 -8.79 6.05
C ASN A 63 -12.71 -9.47 6.99
N GLU A 64 -12.27 -10.68 6.63
CA GLU A 64 -11.28 -11.43 7.39
C GLU A 64 -9.91 -10.75 7.38
N ALA A 65 -9.28 -10.72 8.55
CA ALA A 65 -7.92 -10.21 8.70
C ALA A 65 -6.96 -11.40 8.94
N HIS A 66 -5.82 -11.33 8.28
CA HIS A 66 -4.72 -12.28 8.40
C HIS A 66 -3.54 -11.65 9.13
N GLU A 67 -2.56 -12.45 9.50
CA GLU A 67 -1.35 -11.99 10.18
C GLU A 67 -0.11 -12.32 9.36
N MET A 68 0.72 -11.32 9.09
CA MET A 68 2.05 -11.44 8.51
C MET A 68 3.08 -11.36 9.65
N LYS A 69 3.71 -12.47 9.98
CA LYS A 69 4.80 -12.50 10.98
C LYS A 69 6.04 -11.85 10.38
N LEU A 70 6.71 -11.04 11.20
CA LEU A 70 7.93 -10.34 10.82
C LEU A 70 9.13 -10.93 11.57
N ASP A 71 10.22 -11.15 10.86
CA ASP A 71 11.53 -11.42 11.42
C ASP A 71 12.36 -10.14 11.37
N GLU A 72 12.71 -9.58 12.53
CA GLU A 72 13.41 -8.29 12.64
C GLU A 72 12.80 -7.18 11.76
N SER A 73 11.46 -7.04 11.80
CA SER A 73 10.69 -6.06 11.02
C SER A 73 10.61 -6.33 9.51
N LYS A 74 10.96 -7.51 9.03
CA LYS A 74 11.02 -7.85 7.61
C LYS A 74 10.38 -9.19 7.29
N VAL A 75 10.09 -9.38 6.00
CA VAL A 75 9.72 -10.66 5.40
C VAL A 75 10.57 -10.89 4.15
N THR A 76 10.95 -12.14 3.91
CA THR A 76 11.60 -12.54 2.66
C THR A 76 10.54 -12.88 1.63
N VAL A 77 10.66 -12.30 0.45
CA VAL A 77 9.77 -12.57 -0.69
C VAL A 77 10.11 -13.94 -1.25
N THR A 78 9.11 -14.84 -1.28
CA THR A 78 9.21 -16.17 -1.92
C THR A 78 8.60 -16.13 -3.32
N GLU A 79 8.77 -17.19 -4.12
CA GLU A 79 8.19 -17.28 -5.47
C GLU A 79 6.65 -17.22 -5.45
N ASP A 80 6.01 -17.67 -4.37
CA ASP A 80 4.56 -17.73 -4.14
C ASP A 80 4.03 -16.60 -3.26
N PHE A 81 4.89 -15.65 -2.89
CA PHE A 81 4.53 -14.58 -1.94
C PHE A 81 3.27 -13.84 -2.34
N PHE A 82 3.08 -13.53 -3.62
CA PHE A 82 1.92 -12.80 -4.15
C PHE A 82 0.86 -13.69 -4.83
N ASP A 83 0.84 -14.99 -4.57
CA ASP A 83 -0.17 -15.91 -5.17
C ASP A 83 -1.61 -15.59 -4.75
N LYS A 84 -1.77 -14.87 -3.63
CA LYS A 84 -3.07 -14.40 -3.12
C LYS A 84 -3.36 -12.93 -3.42
N ASP A 85 -2.73 -12.38 -4.46
CA ASP A 85 -2.86 -10.97 -4.85
C ASP A 85 -2.25 -9.99 -3.83
N ALA A 86 -2.85 -8.79 -3.67
CA ALA A 86 -2.34 -7.72 -2.84
C ALA A 86 -2.51 -7.99 -1.34
N TYR A 87 -1.50 -7.65 -0.57
CA TYR A 87 -1.59 -7.52 0.89
C TYR A 87 -2.02 -6.09 1.22
N ILE A 88 -3.15 -5.93 1.89
CA ILE A 88 -3.73 -4.62 2.24
C ILE A 88 -3.60 -4.40 3.74
N PHE A 89 -2.79 -3.43 4.13
CA PHE A 89 -2.50 -3.08 5.52
C PHE A 89 -3.30 -1.85 5.92
N GLU A 90 -4.26 -2.03 6.81
CA GLU A 90 -5.11 -0.96 7.35
C GLU A 90 -4.65 -0.58 8.77
N ASN A 91 -4.46 0.72 9.05
CA ASN A 91 -4.06 1.24 10.38
C ASN A 91 -2.87 0.48 11.02
N SER A 92 -1.97 -0.04 10.22
CA SER A 92 -0.83 -0.83 10.70
C SER A 92 0.08 -0.07 11.66
N GLY A 93 0.10 1.26 11.55
CA GLY A 93 1.06 2.16 12.22
C GLY A 93 2.42 2.20 11.51
N CYS A 94 2.61 1.42 10.45
CA CYS A 94 3.78 1.49 9.59
C CYS A 94 3.71 2.74 8.71
N ARG A 95 4.79 3.49 8.65
CA ARG A 95 4.90 4.75 7.89
C ARG A 95 6.03 4.71 6.86
N GLU A 96 6.71 3.61 6.80
CA GLU A 96 7.85 3.40 5.92
C GLU A 96 7.92 1.93 5.52
N VAL A 97 8.16 1.68 4.25
CA VAL A 97 8.40 0.35 3.70
C VAL A 97 9.58 0.42 2.74
N SER A 98 10.54 -0.49 2.89
CA SER A 98 11.70 -0.59 2.01
C SER A 98 11.75 -1.95 1.33
N ILE A 99 12.31 -1.97 0.12
CA ILE A 99 12.73 -3.21 -0.54
C ILE A 99 14.26 -3.28 -0.42
N GLN A 100 14.75 -4.41 0.05
CA GLN A 100 16.20 -4.66 0.22
C GLN A 100 16.64 -5.91 -0.54
N ALA A 101 17.86 -5.87 -1.01
CA ALA A 101 18.59 -7.02 -1.53
C ALA A 101 20.00 -7.01 -0.94
N ASP A 102 20.50 -8.18 -0.56
CA ASP A 102 21.85 -8.35 0.00
C ASP A 102 22.16 -7.38 1.16
N GLY A 103 21.15 -7.10 2.01
CA GLY A 103 21.25 -6.20 3.15
C GLY A 103 21.32 -4.71 2.80
N LYS A 104 21.04 -4.32 1.56
CA LYS A 104 21.01 -2.92 1.12
C LYS A 104 19.61 -2.53 0.65
N ALA A 105 19.14 -1.38 1.10
CA ALA A 105 17.89 -0.82 0.58
C ALA A 105 18.11 -0.38 -0.87
N ALA A 106 17.25 -0.89 -1.77
CA ALA A 106 17.16 -0.43 -3.14
C ALA A 106 16.22 0.77 -3.24
N VAL A 107 15.14 0.76 -2.46
CA VAL A 107 14.16 1.84 -2.38
C VAL A 107 13.50 1.86 -1.00
N THR A 108 13.16 3.06 -0.55
CA THR A 108 12.36 3.29 0.66
C THR A 108 11.20 4.22 0.32
N VAL A 109 9.98 3.83 0.67
CA VAL A 109 8.77 4.65 0.53
C VAL A 109 8.29 5.06 1.90
N THR A 110 8.22 6.38 2.14
CA THR A 110 7.73 6.97 3.39
C THR A 110 6.41 7.69 3.14
N PHE A 111 5.41 7.46 4.00
CA PHE A 111 4.05 7.98 3.83
C PHE A 111 3.33 8.17 5.18
N ASP A 112 2.26 8.97 5.18
CA ASP A 112 1.33 9.09 6.31
C ASP A 112 -0.05 8.44 6.03
N ALA A 113 -0.16 7.73 4.89
CA ALA A 113 -1.39 7.09 4.46
C ALA A 113 -1.92 6.08 5.50
N PRO A 114 -3.24 6.06 5.75
CA PRO A 114 -3.84 5.14 6.73
C PRO A 114 -3.88 3.69 6.24
N VAL A 115 -3.78 3.49 4.93
CA VAL A 115 -3.77 2.19 4.26
C VAL A 115 -2.59 2.15 3.31
N PHE A 116 -1.96 0.99 3.17
CA PHE A 116 -1.03 0.75 2.06
C PHE A 116 -1.16 -0.67 1.54
N GLY A 117 -0.85 -0.85 0.26
CA GLY A 117 -0.79 -2.13 -0.42
C GLY A 117 0.65 -2.58 -0.70
N LEU A 118 0.86 -3.89 -0.68
CA LEU A 118 2.01 -4.53 -1.31
C LEU A 118 1.46 -5.45 -2.39
N TRP A 119 1.99 -5.34 -3.61
CA TRP A 119 1.49 -6.11 -4.73
C TRP A 119 2.56 -6.44 -5.76
N SER A 120 2.38 -7.59 -6.38
CA SER A 120 3.04 -7.99 -7.64
C SER A 120 2.10 -8.93 -8.39
N PRO A 121 2.15 -9.02 -9.73
CA PRO A 121 1.20 -9.81 -10.51
C PRO A 121 1.20 -11.29 -10.12
N VAL A 122 0.00 -11.80 -9.81
CA VAL A 122 -0.24 -13.20 -9.45
C VAL A 122 0.26 -14.15 -10.53
N GLY A 123 1.00 -15.20 -10.11
CA GLY A 123 1.47 -16.27 -11.00
C GLY A 123 2.47 -15.81 -12.07
N LYS A 124 3.01 -14.60 -11.97
CA LYS A 124 4.01 -14.08 -12.90
C LYS A 124 5.33 -13.81 -12.20
N LYS A 125 6.42 -14.31 -12.79
CA LYS A 125 7.76 -13.94 -12.37
C LYS A 125 8.10 -12.59 -13.01
N VAL A 126 8.00 -11.53 -12.20
CA VAL A 126 8.33 -10.17 -12.62
C VAL A 126 9.34 -9.57 -11.64
N PRO A 127 10.22 -8.67 -12.10
CA PRO A 127 11.28 -8.12 -11.27
C PRO A 127 10.84 -6.88 -10.47
N PHE A 128 9.58 -6.78 -10.07
CA PHE A 128 9.11 -5.61 -9.32
C PHE A 128 8.11 -5.95 -8.23
N ILE A 129 8.06 -5.08 -7.20
CA ILE A 129 7.03 -5.04 -6.17
C ILE A 129 6.48 -3.61 -6.11
N CYS A 130 5.17 -3.48 -5.98
CA CYS A 130 4.51 -2.21 -5.71
C CYS A 130 4.41 -1.98 -4.20
N ILE A 131 4.73 -0.76 -3.76
CA ILE A 131 4.47 -0.25 -2.41
C ILE A 131 3.52 0.92 -2.59
N GLU A 132 2.29 0.76 -2.17
CA GLU A 132 1.17 1.58 -2.60
C GLU A 132 0.53 2.34 -1.44
N PRO A 133 0.92 3.60 -1.17
CA PRO A 133 0.26 4.44 -0.16
C PRO A 133 -1.14 4.84 -0.62
N TRP A 134 -2.17 4.58 0.23
CA TRP A 134 -3.56 4.81 -0.12
C TRP A 134 -4.30 5.66 0.91
N TYR A 135 -5.04 6.66 0.43
CA TYR A 135 -6.08 7.40 1.11
C TYR A 135 -7.43 6.97 0.54
N GLY A 136 -7.82 5.76 0.88
CA GLY A 136 -8.91 5.00 0.32
C GLY A 136 -8.45 3.60 -0.05
N ARG A 137 -9.37 2.73 -0.45
CA ARG A 137 -9.08 1.40 -0.98
C ARG A 137 -10.26 0.86 -1.79
N ALA A 138 -10.13 -0.33 -2.37
CA ALA A 138 -11.23 -1.06 -2.98
C ALA A 138 -12.39 -1.28 -1.97
N ASP A 139 -13.59 -1.46 -2.47
CA ASP A 139 -14.77 -1.68 -1.65
C ASP A 139 -14.63 -2.95 -0.79
N ALA A 140 -15.24 -2.95 0.39
CA ALA A 140 -15.37 -4.14 1.20
C ALA A 140 -16.38 -5.10 0.56
N ALA A 141 -16.20 -6.41 0.80
CA ALA A 141 -17.08 -7.43 0.27
C ALA A 141 -18.57 -7.26 0.67
N ASP A 142 -18.82 -6.58 1.78
CA ASP A 142 -20.15 -6.27 2.31
C ASP A 142 -20.58 -4.81 2.10
N PHE A 143 -19.91 -4.06 1.22
CA PHE A 143 -20.26 -2.67 0.93
C PHE A 143 -21.65 -2.53 0.29
N ASP A 144 -22.49 -1.69 0.89
CA ASP A 144 -23.89 -1.51 0.51
C ASP A 144 -24.11 -0.50 -0.65
N GLY A 145 -23.04 0.06 -1.22
CA GLY A 145 -23.09 1.08 -2.27
C GLY A 145 -23.25 2.50 -1.77
N ASN A 146 -23.40 2.72 -0.46
CA ASN A 146 -23.52 4.05 0.12
C ASN A 146 -22.13 4.70 0.31
N LEU A 147 -21.76 5.62 -0.59
CA LEU A 147 -20.47 6.31 -0.54
C LEU A 147 -20.19 7.01 0.80
N GLN A 148 -21.19 7.55 1.47
CA GLN A 148 -21.00 8.21 2.76
C GLN A 148 -20.54 7.25 3.88
N LYS A 149 -20.76 5.95 3.69
CA LYS A 149 -20.37 4.90 4.65
C LYS A 149 -19.20 4.05 4.17
N ARG A 150 -18.66 4.36 2.99
CA ARG A 150 -17.56 3.60 2.41
C ARG A 150 -16.32 3.66 3.32
N ALA A 151 -15.75 2.50 3.63
CA ALA A 151 -14.56 2.44 4.46
C ALA A 151 -13.36 3.14 3.80
N TRP A 152 -12.59 3.88 4.61
CA TRP A 152 -11.33 4.53 4.21
C TRP A 152 -11.42 5.63 3.16
N GLN A 153 -12.58 6.04 2.73
CA GLN A 153 -12.69 7.16 1.81
C GLN A 153 -12.43 8.49 2.52
N ASN A 154 -12.12 9.51 1.73
CA ASN A 154 -11.97 10.87 2.21
C ASN A 154 -13.29 11.61 2.05
N GLU A 155 -13.57 12.50 3.02
CA GLU A 155 -14.68 13.42 3.03
C GLU A 155 -14.12 14.84 3.00
N LEU A 156 -14.54 15.66 2.05
CA LEU A 156 -14.02 16.99 1.83
C LEU A 156 -15.18 18.00 1.68
N GLU A 157 -15.32 18.84 2.67
CA GLU A 157 -16.36 19.89 2.69
C GLU A 157 -16.16 20.92 1.56
N PRO A 158 -17.23 21.66 1.17
CA PRO A 158 -17.14 22.75 0.20
C PRO A 158 -16.01 23.75 0.50
N GLY A 159 -15.24 24.11 -0.52
CA GLY A 159 -14.13 25.06 -0.43
C GLY A 159 -12.91 24.55 0.32
N LYS A 160 -12.88 23.30 0.80
CA LYS A 160 -11.72 22.72 1.46
C LYS A 160 -10.75 22.09 0.46
N ILE A 161 -9.53 21.89 0.95
CA ILE A 161 -8.41 21.34 0.20
C ILE A 161 -7.88 20.14 0.97
N PHE A 162 -7.68 19.03 0.27
CA PHE A 162 -6.95 17.87 0.72
C PHE A 162 -5.57 17.89 0.05
N GLU A 163 -4.51 17.84 0.86
CA GLU A 163 -3.12 17.76 0.38
C GLU A 163 -2.42 16.63 1.11
N LYS A 164 -1.85 15.73 0.35
CA LYS A 164 -1.08 14.56 0.84
C LYS A 164 0.05 14.25 -0.11
N ALA A 165 1.11 13.63 0.43
CA ALA A 165 2.26 13.21 -0.35
C ALA A 165 2.88 11.93 0.23
N TYR A 166 3.72 11.29 -0.56
CA TYR A 166 4.66 10.26 -0.12
C TYR A 166 6.02 10.50 -0.76
N THR A 167 7.06 10.01 -0.12
CA THR A 167 8.45 10.17 -0.57
C THR A 167 9.02 8.82 -0.97
N ILE A 168 9.71 8.78 -2.09
CA ILE A 168 10.48 7.65 -2.59
C ILE A 168 11.96 8.04 -2.50
N ALA A 169 12.76 7.27 -1.76
CA ALA A 169 14.22 7.47 -1.61
C ALA A 169 14.98 6.28 -2.19
N PHE A 170 16.12 6.56 -2.85
CA PHE A 170 17.01 5.59 -3.50
C PHE A 170 18.43 5.66 -2.92
#